data_21d02e33ba831c84d49a3482244d1a9d
#
_entry.id   21d02e33ba831c84d49a3482244d1a9d
#
_cell.length_a   1.000
_cell.length_b   1.000
_cell.length_c   1.000
_cell.angle_alpha   90.00
_cell.angle_beta   90.00
_cell.angle_gamma   90.00
#
_symmetry.space_group_name_H-M   'P 1'
#
loop_
_entity.id
_entity.type
_entity.pdbx_description
1 polymer ?
#
loop_
_entity_poly.entity_id
_entity_poly.type
_entity_poly.pdbx_seq_one_letter_code
_entity_poly.pdbx_strand_id
1 'polypeptide(L)'
;MQAQSLAYFPAINATLNGAAAILLVTGKRFIGRREVEAHKRTMLAAFTTSVVFLLCYLYYHAHAGVLHFAGQGWRRPVYFTLLTSHTLLAVVIVPLILISLSRGLKGQYAKHVKISPLTYWLWLYVSVTGVVIYYLLYHLWRG
;
A
#
# COMPACT_ATOMS: atom_id res chain seq x y z
N MET A 1 25.62 2.02 -14.23
CA MET A 1 24.79 0.81 -14.15
C MET A 1 23.82 0.82 -12.96
N GLN A 2 24.27 1.16 -11.76
CA GLN A 2 23.39 1.21 -10.58
C GLN A 2 22.25 2.23 -10.73
N ALA A 3 22.54 3.42 -11.26
CA ALA A 3 21.53 4.47 -11.44
C ALA A 3 20.41 4.07 -12.41
N GLN A 4 20.73 3.30 -13.44
CA GLN A 4 19.72 2.82 -14.40
C GLN A 4 18.84 1.73 -13.83
N SER A 5 19.41 0.82 -13.04
CA SER A 5 18.63 -0.25 -12.42
C SER A 5 17.65 0.30 -11.38
N LEU A 6 18.02 1.36 -10.66
CA LEU A 6 17.15 1.98 -9.67
C LEU A 6 16.00 2.80 -10.29
N ALA A 7 16.13 3.20 -11.57
CA ALA A 7 15.12 4.01 -12.24
C ALA A 7 13.76 3.29 -12.40
N TYR A 8 13.76 1.96 -12.35
CA TYR A 8 12.54 1.17 -12.47
C TYR A 8 11.79 0.97 -11.15
N PHE A 9 12.44 1.20 -10.00
CA PHE A 9 11.85 0.92 -8.69
C PHE A 9 10.58 1.72 -8.40
N PRO A 10 10.48 3.03 -8.72
CA PRO A 10 9.23 3.74 -8.49
C PRO A 10 8.05 3.14 -9.24
N ALA A 11 8.23 2.73 -10.50
CA ALA A 11 7.18 2.09 -11.28
C ALA A 11 6.83 0.70 -10.73
N ILE A 12 7.82 -0.07 -10.30
CA ILE A 12 7.61 -1.36 -9.64
C ILE A 12 6.82 -1.18 -8.35
N ASN A 13 7.21 -0.22 -7.53
CA ASN A 13 6.54 0.07 -6.26
C ASN A 13 5.08 0.49 -6.47
N ALA A 14 4.81 1.34 -7.48
CA ALA A 14 3.46 1.74 -7.82
C ALA A 14 2.62 0.55 -8.33
N THR A 15 3.22 -0.32 -9.14
CA THR A 15 2.57 -1.53 -9.64
C THR A 15 2.20 -2.48 -8.49
N LEU A 16 3.10 -2.67 -7.52
CA LEU A 16 2.84 -3.49 -6.34
C LEU A 16 1.71 -2.90 -5.48
N ASN A 17 1.69 -1.59 -5.29
CA ASN A 17 0.59 -0.92 -4.58
C ASN A 17 -0.74 -1.11 -5.30
N GLY A 18 -0.76 -0.95 -6.63
CA GLY A 18 -1.96 -1.18 -7.45
C GLY A 18 -2.44 -2.62 -7.38
N ALA A 19 -1.53 -3.58 -7.45
CA ALA A 19 -1.84 -5.00 -7.32
C ALA A 19 -2.43 -5.30 -5.93
N ALA A 20 -1.86 -4.74 -4.87
CA ALA A 20 -2.39 -4.89 -3.52
C ALA A 20 -3.81 -4.34 -3.41
N ALA A 21 -4.09 -3.17 -3.99
CA ALA A 21 -5.42 -2.56 -3.99
C ALA A 21 -6.44 -3.46 -4.68
N ILE A 22 -6.10 -4.03 -5.83
CA ILE A 22 -6.96 -4.96 -6.56
C ILE A 22 -7.23 -6.22 -5.74
N LEU A 23 -6.19 -6.79 -5.14
CA LEU A 23 -6.31 -7.98 -4.30
C LEU A 23 -7.19 -7.71 -3.07
N LEU A 24 -7.05 -6.54 -2.45
CA LEU A 24 -7.86 -6.15 -1.29
C LEU A 24 -9.35 -6.08 -1.65
N VAL A 25 -9.70 -5.42 -2.75
CA VAL A 25 -11.08 -5.33 -3.22
C VAL A 25 -11.63 -6.71 -3.56
N THR A 26 -10.85 -7.53 -4.24
CA THR A 26 -11.22 -8.90 -4.60
C THR A 26 -11.46 -9.75 -3.36
N GLY A 27 -10.55 -9.69 -2.38
CA GLY A 27 -10.68 -10.41 -1.12
C GLY A 27 -11.91 -10.02 -0.34
N LYS A 28 -12.25 -8.73 -0.32
CA LYS A 28 -13.48 -8.26 0.33
C LYS A 28 -14.72 -8.80 -0.36
N ARG A 29 -14.72 -8.86 -1.68
CA ARG A 29 -15.83 -9.43 -2.44
C ARG A 29 -16.02 -10.92 -2.13
N PHE A 30 -14.94 -11.65 -2.00
CA PHE A 30 -15.01 -13.08 -1.63
C PHE A 30 -15.66 -13.29 -0.28
N ILE A 31 -15.26 -12.51 0.74
CA ILE A 31 -15.87 -12.67 2.07
C ILE A 31 -17.34 -12.24 2.08
N GLY A 32 -17.70 -11.25 1.27
CA GLY A 32 -19.09 -10.85 1.07
C GLY A 32 -19.96 -11.96 0.48
N ARG A 33 -19.36 -12.88 -0.28
CA ARG A 33 -20.01 -14.07 -0.84
C ARG A 33 -19.86 -15.29 0.06
N ARG A 34 -19.31 -15.13 1.26
CA ARG A 34 -19.00 -16.21 2.21
C ARG A 34 -18.00 -17.24 1.67
N GLU A 35 -17.19 -16.86 0.69
CA GLU A 35 -16.12 -17.68 0.15
C GLU A 35 -14.85 -17.49 1.00
N VAL A 36 -14.83 -18.13 2.17
CA VAL A 36 -13.81 -17.91 3.22
C VAL A 36 -12.42 -18.30 2.73
N GLU A 37 -12.28 -19.44 2.05
CA GLU A 37 -10.97 -19.91 1.59
C GLU A 37 -10.40 -19.00 0.49
N ALA A 38 -11.24 -18.54 -0.43
CA ALA A 38 -10.83 -17.59 -1.47
C ALA A 38 -10.42 -16.25 -0.85
N HIS A 39 -11.15 -15.75 0.14
CA HIS A 39 -10.81 -14.56 0.91
C HIS A 39 -9.44 -14.70 1.56
N LYS A 40 -9.21 -15.81 2.27
CA LYS A 40 -7.95 -16.09 2.95
C LYS A 40 -6.78 -16.06 1.99
N ARG A 41 -6.85 -16.78 0.87
CA ARG A 41 -5.79 -16.84 -0.13
C ARG A 41 -5.51 -15.48 -0.74
N THR A 42 -6.56 -14.73 -1.07
CA THR A 42 -6.44 -13.40 -1.69
C THR A 42 -5.82 -12.40 -0.72
N MET A 43 -6.22 -12.43 0.56
CA MET A 43 -5.65 -11.53 1.56
C MET A 43 -4.19 -11.87 1.88
N LEU A 44 -3.82 -13.14 1.88
CA LEU A 44 -2.41 -13.54 2.01
C LEU A 44 -1.58 -13.08 0.80
N ALA A 45 -2.16 -13.14 -0.40
CA ALA A 45 -1.51 -12.61 -1.61
C ALA A 45 -1.33 -11.08 -1.50
N ALA A 46 -2.34 -10.36 -1.00
CA ALA A 46 -2.24 -8.91 -0.78
C ALA A 46 -1.14 -8.58 0.25
N PHE A 47 -1.09 -9.35 1.33
CA PHE A 47 -0.06 -9.19 2.36
C PHE A 47 1.34 -9.42 1.79
N THR A 48 1.54 -10.51 1.05
CA THR A 48 2.83 -10.82 0.40
C THR A 48 3.24 -9.71 -0.56
N THR A 49 2.30 -9.23 -1.38
CA THR A 49 2.54 -8.13 -2.31
C THR A 49 2.98 -6.85 -1.58
N SER A 50 2.33 -6.53 -0.45
CA SER A 50 2.67 -5.38 0.37
C SER A 50 4.03 -5.52 1.05
N VAL A 51 4.40 -6.73 1.47
CA VAL A 51 5.74 -7.00 2.04
C VAL A 51 6.82 -6.80 0.97
N VAL A 52 6.61 -7.33 -0.23
CA VAL A 52 7.54 -7.13 -1.35
C VAL A 52 7.66 -5.64 -1.68
N PHE A 53 6.53 -4.92 -1.71
CA PHE A 53 6.54 -3.46 -1.89
C PHE A 53 7.41 -2.78 -0.84
N LEU A 54 7.22 -3.12 0.44
CA LEU A 54 7.95 -2.48 1.54
C LEU A 54 9.46 -2.72 1.40
N LEU A 55 9.86 -3.95 1.07
CA LEU A 55 11.28 -4.28 0.86
C LEU A 55 11.86 -3.51 -0.31
N CYS A 56 11.16 -3.44 -1.43
CA CYS A 56 11.58 -2.67 -2.61
C CYS A 56 11.66 -1.17 -2.30
N TYR A 57 10.69 -0.65 -1.55
CA TYR A 57 10.65 0.75 -1.15
C TYR A 57 11.84 1.12 -0.26
N LEU A 58 12.12 0.32 0.76
CA LEU A 58 13.25 0.56 1.67
C LEU A 58 14.58 0.45 0.93
N TYR A 59 14.73 -0.56 0.07
CA TYR A 59 15.94 -0.70 -0.75
C TYR A 59 16.15 0.51 -1.65
N TYR A 60 15.11 0.94 -2.33
CA TYR A 60 15.18 2.11 -3.23
C TYR A 60 15.59 3.37 -2.47
N HIS A 61 14.95 3.65 -1.33
CA HIS A 61 15.26 4.86 -0.56
C HIS A 61 16.65 4.82 0.08
N ALA A 62 17.14 3.64 0.41
CA ALA A 62 18.49 3.49 0.96
C ALA A 62 19.59 3.77 -0.09
N HIS A 63 19.31 3.52 -1.38
CA HIS A 63 20.31 3.60 -2.44
C HIS A 63 20.13 4.79 -3.38
N ALA A 64 18.91 5.26 -3.59
CA ALA A 64 18.61 6.32 -4.55
C ALA A 64 18.38 7.70 -3.91
N GLY A 65 18.15 7.72 -2.58
CA GLY A 65 17.78 8.95 -1.87
C GLY A 65 16.33 9.35 -2.12
N VAL A 66 16.03 10.61 -1.86
CA VAL A 66 14.65 11.14 -1.93
C VAL A 66 14.53 12.11 -3.11
N LEU A 67 13.53 11.88 -3.96
CA LEU A 67 13.18 12.84 -5.00
C LEU A 67 12.30 13.93 -4.38
N HIS A 68 12.74 15.20 -4.55
CA HIS A 68 12.00 16.33 -4.00
C HIS A 68 10.90 16.77 -4.97
N PHE A 69 9.73 17.09 -4.39
CA PHE A 69 8.61 17.62 -5.16
C PHE A 69 8.89 19.07 -5.56
N ALA A 70 8.86 19.35 -6.87
CA ALA A 70 9.20 20.67 -7.42
C ALA A 70 7.96 21.54 -7.70
N GLY A 71 6.75 21.02 -7.51
CA GLY A 71 5.51 21.76 -7.77
C GLY A 71 5.31 22.94 -6.82
N GLN A 72 4.63 23.98 -7.32
CA GLN A 72 4.35 25.18 -6.55
C GLN A 72 2.85 25.52 -6.61
N GLY A 73 2.44 26.51 -5.81
CA GLY A 73 1.05 26.94 -5.73
C GLY A 73 0.18 25.92 -4.99
N TRP A 74 -1.06 25.74 -5.48
CA TRP A 74 -2.03 24.82 -4.85
C TRP A 74 -1.62 23.34 -4.88
N ARG A 75 -0.73 22.98 -5.82
CA ARG A 75 -0.24 21.59 -5.95
C ARG A 75 0.59 21.17 -4.75
N ARG A 76 1.35 22.09 -4.20
CA ARG A 76 2.26 21.81 -3.07
C ARG A 76 1.51 21.36 -1.81
N PRO A 77 0.53 22.10 -1.27
CA PRO A 77 -0.20 21.63 -0.11
C PRO A 77 -1.00 20.35 -0.37
N VAL A 78 -1.55 20.17 -1.56
CA VAL A 78 -2.27 18.93 -1.93
C VAL A 78 -1.31 17.74 -1.89
N TYR A 79 -0.15 17.84 -2.53
CA TYR A 79 0.84 16.76 -2.56
C TYR A 79 1.34 16.41 -1.15
N PHE A 80 1.71 17.42 -0.36
CA PHE A 80 2.26 17.16 0.97
C PHE A 80 1.21 16.66 1.96
N THR A 81 -0.04 17.08 1.85
CA THR A 81 -1.14 16.53 2.65
C THR A 81 -1.34 15.05 2.33
N LEU A 82 -1.36 14.71 1.05
CA LEU A 82 -1.51 13.33 0.59
C LEU A 82 -0.32 12.48 1.03
N LEU A 83 0.89 12.96 0.85
CA LEU A 83 2.12 12.27 1.26
C LEU A 83 2.18 12.05 2.78
N THR A 84 1.86 13.07 3.56
CA THR A 84 1.89 12.99 5.03
C THR A 84 0.86 11.99 5.53
N SER A 85 -0.39 12.06 5.07
CA SER A 85 -1.43 11.12 5.47
C SER A 85 -1.09 9.70 5.06
N HIS A 86 -0.58 9.51 3.83
CA HIS A 86 -0.13 8.21 3.34
C HIS A 86 0.98 7.63 4.23
N THR A 87 2.01 8.42 4.54
CA THR A 87 3.16 7.96 5.32
C THR A 87 2.77 7.60 6.74
N LEU A 88 1.99 8.45 7.41
CA LEU A 88 1.53 8.17 8.77
C LEU A 88 0.69 6.90 8.83
N LEU A 89 -0.25 6.76 7.90
CA LEU A 89 -1.12 5.58 7.85
C LEU A 89 -0.36 4.34 7.41
N ALA A 90 0.68 4.48 6.58
CA ALA A 90 1.54 3.36 6.20
C ALA A 90 2.28 2.76 7.41
N VAL A 91 2.63 3.58 8.38
CA VAL A 91 3.21 3.11 9.64
C VAL A 91 2.15 2.43 10.51
N VAL A 92 0.99 3.07 10.67
CA VAL A 92 -0.11 2.58 11.51
C VAL A 92 -0.66 1.25 10.98
N ILE A 93 -0.75 1.09 9.66
CA ILE A 93 -1.37 -0.09 9.05
C ILE A 93 -0.59 -1.38 9.30
N VAL A 94 0.74 -1.31 9.48
CA VAL A 94 1.57 -2.52 9.65
C VAL A 94 1.12 -3.36 10.85
N PRO A 95 1.02 -2.82 12.09
CA PRO A 95 0.53 -3.62 13.21
C PRO A 95 -0.92 -4.06 13.03
N LEU A 96 -1.77 -3.24 12.41
CA LEU A 96 -3.17 -3.59 12.16
C LEU A 96 -3.28 -4.80 11.22
N ILE A 97 -2.49 -4.82 10.14
CA ILE A 97 -2.45 -5.96 9.21
C ILE A 97 -2.02 -7.22 9.96
N LEU A 98 -0.95 -7.15 10.74
CA LEU A 98 -0.42 -8.31 11.46
C LEU A 98 -1.44 -8.84 12.46
N ILE A 99 -2.13 -7.97 13.19
CA ILE A 99 -3.15 -8.38 14.15
C ILE A 99 -4.34 -9.01 13.44
N SER A 100 -4.85 -8.36 12.40
CA SER A 100 -6.02 -8.85 11.64
C SER A 100 -5.71 -10.21 11.01
N LEU A 101 -4.55 -10.33 10.37
CA LEU A 101 -4.11 -11.56 9.71
C LEU A 101 -3.95 -12.70 10.73
N SER A 102 -3.27 -12.41 11.85
CA SER A 102 -3.07 -13.39 12.93
C SER A 102 -4.39 -13.91 13.48
N ARG A 103 -5.33 -13.02 13.75
CA ARG A 103 -6.67 -13.40 14.24
C ARG A 103 -7.42 -14.27 13.24
N GLY A 104 -7.39 -13.90 11.96
CA GLY A 104 -8.03 -14.69 10.90
C GLY A 104 -7.41 -16.07 10.75
N LEU A 105 -6.08 -16.18 10.75
CA LEU A 105 -5.37 -17.46 10.61
C LEU A 105 -5.54 -18.38 11.81
N LYS A 106 -5.68 -17.82 13.01
CA LYS A 106 -5.89 -18.59 14.25
C LYS A 106 -7.35 -18.97 14.46
N GLY A 107 -8.25 -18.64 13.55
CA GLY A 107 -9.66 -18.93 13.68
C GLY A 107 -10.41 -18.06 14.70
N GLN A 108 -9.79 -16.96 15.15
CA GLN A 108 -10.40 -16.00 16.08
C GLN A 108 -11.30 -15.02 15.33
N TYR A 109 -12.33 -15.55 14.67
CA TYR A 109 -13.15 -14.77 13.73
C TYR A 109 -13.93 -13.64 14.41
N ALA A 110 -14.39 -13.83 15.63
CA ALA A 110 -15.09 -12.79 16.37
C ALA A 110 -14.20 -11.57 16.63
N LYS A 111 -12.91 -11.78 16.90
CA LYS A 111 -11.93 -10.72 17.07
C LYS A 111 -11.46 -10.16 15.73
N HIS A 112 -11.34 -11.02 14.72
CA HIS A 112 -10.94 -10.62 13.36
C HIS A 112 -11.93 -9.62 12.77
N VAL A 113 -13.25 -9.90 12.86
CA VAL A 113 -14.28 -9.01 12.28
C VAL A 113 -14.38 -7.66 12.98
N LYS A 114 -13.84 -7.52 14.19
CA LYS A 114 -13.82 -6.25 14.90
C LYS A 114 -12.74 -5.29 14.37
N ILE A 115 -11.59 -5.82 13.94
CA ILE A 115 -10.46 -5.02 13.50
C ILE A 115 -10.35 -4.96 11.98
N SER A 116 -10.82 -5.97 11.27
CA SER A 116 -10.57 -6.10 9.83
C SER A 116 -11.22 -4.99 8.97
N PRO A 117 -12.43 -4.45 9.27
CA PRO A 117 -12.96 -3.35 8.47
C PRO A 117 -12.07 -2.11 8.51
N LEU A 118 -11.60 -1.71 9.69
CA LEU A 118 -10.68 -0.58 9.83
C LEU A 118 -9.36 -0.85 9.10
N THR A 119 -8.79 -2.04 9.29
CA THR A 119 -7.56 -2.47 8.64
C THR A 119 -7.71 -2.43 7.11
N TYR A 120 -8.84 -2.96 6.60
CA TYR A 120 -9.12 -2.99 5.17
C TYR A 120 -9.12 -1.59 4.55
N TRP A 121 -9.88 -0.65 5.15
CA TRP A 121 -10.03 0.68 4.58
C TRP A 121 -8.72 1.48 4.65
N LEU A 122 -7.98 1.37 5.74
CA LEU A 122 -6.69 2.04 5.86
C LEU A 122 -5.65 1.44 4.91
N TRP A 123 -5.64 0.12 4.79
CA TRP A 123 -4.72 -0.58 3.87
C TRP A 123 -5.02 -0.22 2.42
N LEU A 124 -6.29 -0.19 2.06
CA LEU A 124 -6.73 0.22 0.72
C LEU A 124 -6.32 1.68 0.44
N TYR A 125 -6.55 2.56 1.39
CA TYR A 125 -6.15 3.97 1.27
C TYR A 125 -4.65 4.09 1.03
N VAL A 126 -3.83 3.42 1.82
CA VAL A 126 -2.36 3.46 1.68
C VAL A 126 -1.93 2.91 0.31
N SER A 127 -2.54 1.82 -0.13
CA SER A 127 -2.20 1.20 -1.43
C SER A 127 -2.58 2.10 -2.61
N VAL A 128 -3.78 2.68 -2.59
CA VAL A 128 -4.26 3.58 -3.65
C VAL A 128 -3.46 4.88 -3.66
N THR A 129 -3.25 5.50 -2.49
CA THR A 129 -2.50 6.76 -2.41
C THR A 129 -1.04 6.58 -2.81
N GLY A 130 -0.46 5.40 -2.58
CA GLY A 130 0.89 5.10 -3.06
C GLY A 130 0.99 5.21 -4.58
N VAL A 131 0.00 4.71 -5.31
CA VAL A 131 -0.08 4.84 -6.77
C VAL A 131 -0.27 6.30 -7.18
N VAL A 132 -1.18 7.01 -6.50
CA VAL A 132 -1.47 8.42 -6.79
C VAL A 132 -0.22 9.28 -6.58
N ILE A 133 0.47 9.10 -5.47
CA ILE A 133 1.70 9.86 -5.16
C ILE A 133 2.75 9.64 -6.25
N TYR A 134 2.97 8.38 -6.66
CA TYR A 134 3.88 8.07 -7.74
C TYR A 134 3.51 8.82 -9.02
N TYR A 135 2.23 8.76 -9.40
CA TYR A 135 1.76 9.39 -10.63
C TYR A 135 1.94 10.91 -10.59
N LEU A 136 1.61 11.55 -9.47
CA LEU A 136 1.78 13.00 -9.29
C LEU A 136 3.24 13.40 -9.35
N LEU A 137 4.11 12.66 -8.67
CA LEU A 137 5.54 13.01 -8.54
C LEU A 137 6.31 12.78 -9.84
N TYR A 138 6.03 11.67 -10.54
CA TYR A 138 6.85 11.26 -11.69
C TYR A 138 6.24 11.60 -13.05
N HIS A 139 4.94 11.84 -13.13
CA HIS A 139 4.25 12.04 -14.41
C HIS A 139 3.50 13.35 -14.52
N LEU A 140 2.63 13.68 -13.57
CA LEU A 140 1.70 14.80 -13.71
C LEU A 140 2.33 16.12 -13.28
N TRP A 141 3.02 16.15 -12.16
CA TRP A 141 3.58 17.38 -11.56
C TRP A 141 5.11 17.37 -11.56
N ARG A 142 5.66 16.72 -12.52
CA ARG A 142 7.10 16.69 -12.72
C ARG A 142 7.55 18.10 -13.13
N GLY A 143 8.39 18.71 -12.29
CA GLY A 143 8.92 20.06 -12.49
C GLY A 143 9.87 20.22 -13.66
#